data_cb269075fe8196f136da9cfb4ae9eb3e
#
_entry.id   cb269075fe8196f136da9cfb4ae9eb3e
#
_cell.length_a   1.000
_cell.length_b   1.000
_cell.length_c   1.000
_cell.angle_alpha   90.00
_cell.angle_beta   90.00
_cell.angle_gamma   90.00
#
_symmetry.space_group_name_H-M   'P 1'
#
loop_
_entity.id
_entity.type
_entity.pdbx_description
1 polymer ?
#
loop_
_entity_poly.entity_id
_entity_poly.type
_entity_poly.pdbx_seq_one_letter_code
_entity_poly.pdbx_strand_id
1 'polypeptide(L)'
;METRKYTKTRRAEQQDETRARIVEATVTLHETLGPAQTSISAIAAAAGVQRLTVYRHFPDDASLFEACTTRYLELHPPPQRVAWADIEHPSERSYAALLAFYQYYRQTESMWRAAYRDLDQVAALQVPMDRFEAYLDEVADDLGLAWRTTQAARRLLKLTLRHALRFTTWQSLKNAKLKDRQIAELVQSWLEGVES
;
A
#
# COMPACT_ATOMS: atom_id res chain seq x y z
N MET A 1 6.29 -17.78 -44.38
CA MET A 1 6.12 -18.14 -42.96
C MET A 1 6.20 -16.93 -41.98
N GLU A 2 6.68 -15.79 -42.42
CA GLU A 2 6.91 -14.56 -41.63
C GLU A 2 5.63 -13.80 -41.21
N THR A 3 4.65 -13.71 -42.11
CA THR A 3 3.37 -12.98 -41.86
C THR A 3 2.54 -13.52 -40.70
N ARG A 4 2.58 -14.85 -40.46
CA ARG A 4 1.79 -15.46 -39.36
C ARG A 4 2.40 -15.22 -37.99
N LYS A 5 3.73 -15.08 -37.90
CA LYS A 5 4.47 -14.73 -36.65
C LYS A 5 4.23 -13.27 -36.28
N TYR A 6 4.31 -12.36 -37.25
CA TYR A 6 4.04 -10.92 -37.08
C TYR A 6 2.61 -10.62 -36.61
N THR A 7 1.60 -11.27 -37.18
CA THR A 7 0.18 -11.10 -36.80
C THR A 7 -0.08 -11.60 -35.38
N LYS A 8 0.61 -12.67 -34.94
CA LYS A 8 0.47 -13.19 -33.58
C LYS A 8 1.08 -12.24 -32.52
N THR A 9 2.22 -11.64 -32.81
CA THR A 9 2.90 -10.64 -31.97
C THR A 9 2.04 -9.40 -31.80
N ARG A 10 1.53 -8.82 -32.89
CA ARG A 10 0.65 -7.65 -32.87
C ARG A 10 -0.65 -7.87 -32.08
N ARG A 11 -1.19 -9.09 -32.13
CA ARG A 11 -2.38 -9.46 -31.37
C ARG A 11 -2.12 -9.57 -29.87
N ALA A 12 -0.95 -10.09 -29.50
CA ALA A 12 -0.51 -10.13 -28.10
C ALA A 12 -0.30 -8.72 -27.54
N GLU A 13 0.42 -7.85 -28.27
CA GLU A 13 0.63 -6.45 -27.89
C GLU A 13 -0.68 -5.71 -27.68
N GLN A 14 -1.66 -5.86 -28.57
CA GLN A 14 -2.99 -5.25 -28.40
C GLN A 14 -3.77 -5.79 -27.19
N GLN A 15 -3.58 -7.07 -26.83
CA GLN A 15 -4.16 -7.65 -25.63
C GLN A 15 -3.52 -7.05 -24.37
N ASP A 16 -2.21 -6.91 -24.36
CA ASP A 16 -1.46 -6.34 -23.23
C ASP A 16 -1.80 -4.86 -23.05
N GLU A 17 -1.88 -4.07 -24.11
CA GLU A 17 -2.33 -2.68 -24.08
C GLU A 17 -3.76 -2.54 -23.51
N THR A 18 -4.67 -3.42 -23.93
CA THR A 18 -6.05 -3.42 -23.45
C THR A 18 -6.10 -3.79 -21.97
N ARG A 19 -5.31 -4.79 -21.55
CA ARG A 19 -5.21 -5.19 -20.15
C ARG A 19 -4.66 -4.05 -19.29
N ALA A 20 -3.62 -3.37 -19.74
CA ALA A 20 -3.04 -2.21 -19.06
C ALA A 20 -4.07 -1.08 -18.88
N ARG A 21 -4.84 -0.73 -19.93
CA ARG A 21 -5.88 0.30 -19.82
C ARG A 21 -6.98 -0.05 -18.80
N ILE A 22 -7.36 -1.33 -18.70
CA ILE A 22 -8.34 -1.78 -17.71
C ILE A 22 -7.76 -1.60 -16.30
N VAL A 23 -6.49 -1.98 -16.09
CA VAL A 23 -5.81 -1.83 -14.79
C VAL A 23 -5.70 -0.36 -14.40
N GLU A 24 -5.24 0.52 -15.29
CA GLU A 24 -5.12 1.97 -15.02
C GLU A 24 -6.48 2.61 -14.69
N ALA A 25 -7.53 2.24 -15.44
CA ALA A 25 -8.89 2.70 -15.16
C ALA A 25 -9.36 2.24 -13.77
N THR A 26 -9.03 1.00 -13.39
CA THR A 26 -9.38 0.45 -12.07
C THR A 26 -8.64 1.18 -10.95
N VAL A 27 -7.32 1.41 -11.09
CA VAL A 27 -6.53 2.18 -10.12
C VAL A 27 -7.15 3.56 -9.90
N THR A 28 -7.42 4.29 -10.97
CA THR A 28 -8.01 5.65 -10.91
C THR A 28 -9.38 5.65 -10.22
N LEU A 29 -10.23 4.68 -10.53
CA LEU A 29 -11.57 4.58 -9.92
C LEU A 29 -11.48 4.17 -8.44
N HIS A 30 -10.59 3.26 -8.07
CA HIS A 30 -10.37 2.89 -6.67
C HIS A 30 -9.86 4.08 -5.85
N GLU A 31 -8.98 4.89 -6.41
CA GLU A 31 -8.44 6.07 -5.74
C GLU A 31 -9.49 7.19 -5.58
N THR A 32 -10.37 7.37 -6.57
CA THR A 32 -11.33 8.49 -6.60
C THR A 32 -12.68 8.16 -5.95
N LEU A 33 -13.23 6.98 -6.24
CA LEU A 33 -14.54 6.54 -5.73
C LEU A 33 -14.40 5.56 -4.57
N GLY A 34 -13.37 4.75 -4.60
CA GLY A 34 -13.15 3.61 -3.74
C GLY A 34 -13.62 2.29 -4.35
N PRO A 35 -13.05 1.17 -3.88
CA PRO A 35 -13.37 -0.17 -4.37
C PRO A 35 -14.85 -0.54 -4.31
N ALA A 36 -15.53 -0.24 -3.19
CA ALA A 36 -16.94 -0.60 -3.00
C ALA A 36 -17.90 0.10 -4.00
N GLN A 37 -17.52 1.28 -4.50
CA GLN A 37 -18.32 2.03 -5.45
C GLN A 37 -17.86 1.85 -6.91
N THR A 38 -16.82 1.05 -7.14
CA THR A 38 -16.27 0.80 -8.48
C THR A 38 -16.94 -0.42 -9.11
N SER A 39 -17.73 -0.22 -10.15
CA SER A 39 -18.37 -1.31 -10.88
C SER A 39 -17.57 -1.69 -12.13
N ILE A 40 -17.70 -2.95 -12.58
CA ILE A 40 -17.15 -3.41 -13.88
C ILE A 40 -17.64 -2.55 -15.05
N SER A 41 -18.84 -2.02 -14.97
CA SER A 41 -19.36 -1.09 -15.99
C SER A 41 -18.60 0.23 -16.03
N ALA A 42 -18.29 0.79 -14.86
CA ALA A 42 -17.49 2.01 -14.74
C ALA A 42 -16.07 1.80 -15.24
N ILE A 43 -15.43 0.67 -14.86
CA ILE A 43 -14.09 0.29 -15.34
C ILE A 43 -14.08 0.15 -16.86
N ALA A 44 -15.05 -0.57 -17.43
CA ALA A 44 -15.16 -0.76 -18.88
C ALA A 44 -15.32 0.58 -19.63
N ALA A 45 -16.17 1.47 -19.13
CA ALA A 45 -16.36 2.81 -19.69
C ALA A 45 -15.08 3.64 -19.63
N ALA A 46 -14.41 3.68 -18.48
CA ALA A 46 -13.16 4.42 -18.28
C ALA A 46 -12.01 3.87 -19.13
N ALA A 47 -11.94 2.53 -19.31
CA ALA A 47 -10.92 1.88 -20.15
C ALA A 47 -11.23 1.95 -21.65
N GLY A 48 -12.42 2.43 -22.07
CA GLY A 48 -12.85 2.46 -23.47
C GLY A 48 -13.04 1.05 -24.06
N VAL A 49 -13.61 0.11 -23.28
CA VAL A 49 -13.86 -1.26 -23.70
C VAL A 49 -15.28 -1.72 -23.33
N GLN A 50 -15.71 -2.87 -23.84
CA GLN A 50 -16.95 -3.49 -23.43
C GLN A 50 -16.76 -4.29 -22.12
N ARG A 51 -17.79 -4.43 -21.30
CA ARG A 51 -17.78 -5.25 -20.06
C ARG A 51 -17.28 -6.68 -20.29
N LEU A 52 -17.70 -7.31 -21.39
CA LEU A 52 -17.24 -8.65 -21.75
C LEU A 52 -15.72 -8.72 -21.97
N THR A 53 -15.11 -7.62 -22.43
CA THR A 53 -13.66 -7.52 -22.58
C THR A 53 -12.96 -7.48 -21.22
N VAL A 54 -13.53 -6.79 -20.21
CA VAL A 54 -13.01 -6.82 -18.85
C VAL A 54 -13.01 -8.25 -18.30
N TYR A 55 -14.14 -8.97 -18.37
CA TYR A 55 -14.24 -10.36 -17.89
C TYR A 55 -13.31 -11.33 -18.64
N ARG A 56 -13.02 -11.06 -19.92
CA ARG A 56 -12.06 -11.88 -20.66
C ARG A 56 -10.62 -11.73 -20.20
N HIS A 57 -10.23 -10.54 -19.71
CA HIS A 57 -8.90 -10.27 -19.16
C HIS A 57 -8.79 -10.59 -17.66
N PHE A 58 -9.90 -10.44 -16.94
CA PHE A 58 -10.00 -10.64 -15.50
C PHE A 58 -11.28 -11.42 -15.20
N PRO A 59 -11.20 -12.75 -15.10
CA PRO A 59 -12.38 -13.61 -14.95
C PRO A 59 -13.09 -13.43 -13.60
N ASP A 60 -12.38 -12.89 -12.61
CA ASP A 60 -12.89 -12.64 -11.28
C ASP A 60 -12.31 -11.33 -10.68
N ASP A 61 -12.93 -10.87 -9.60
CA ASP A 61 -12.53 -9.66 -8.91
C ASP A 61 -11.12 -9.79 -8.32
N ALA A 62 -10.75 -10.97 -7.81
CA ALA A 62 -9.44 -11.19 -7.19
C ALA A 62 -8.29 -10.96 -8.18
N SER A 63 -8.43 -11.46 -9.42
CA SER A 63 -7.42 -11.26 -10.48
C SER A 63 -7.29 -9.79 -10.90
N LEU A 64 -8.39 -9.05 -10.90
CA LEU A 64 -8.40 -7.61 -11.19
C LEU A 64 -7.77 -6.82 -10.05
N PHE A 65 -8.13 -7.13 -8.80
CA PHE A 65 -7.55 -6.49 -7.61
C PHE A 65 -6.04 -6.75 -7.48
N GLU A 66 -5.58 -7.97 -7.74
CA GLU A 66 -4.15 -8.30 -7.75
C GLU A 66 -3.39 -7.46 -8.79
N ALA A 67 -3.92 -7.36 -10.02
CA ALA A 67 -3.30 -6.57 -11.07
C ALA A 67 -3.31 -5.06 -10.75
N CYS A 68 -4.41 -4.55 -10.20
CA CYS A 68 -4.56 -3.17 -9.77
C CYS A 68 -3.59 -2.84 -8.62
N THR A 69 -3.51 -3.70 -7.61
CA THR A 69 -2.62 -3.53 -6.46
C THR A 69 -1.15 -3.56 -6.90
N THR A 70 -0.77 -4.52 -7.73
CA THR A 70 0.59 -4.59 -8.29
C THR A 70 0.94 -3.29 -9.00
N ARG A 71 0.06 -2.82 -9.88
CA ARG A 71 0.29 -1.58 -10.62
C ARG A 71 0.38 -0.35 -9.72
N TYR A 72 -0.49 -0.27 -8.70
CA TYR A 72 -0.45 0.83 -7.75
C TYR A 72 0.86 0.86 -6.95
N LEU A 73 1.33 -0.29 -6.49
CA LEU A 73 2.60 -0.39 -5.74
C LEU A 73 3.84 -0.17 -6.61
N GLU A 74 3.77 -0.43 -7.93
CA GLU A 74 4.81 -0.02 -8.88
C GLU A 74 4.92 1.50 -9.00
N LEU A 75 3.77 2.20 -9.03
CA LEU A 75 3.70 3.67 -9.13
C LEU A 75 4.02 4.35 -7.79
N HIS A 76 3.65 3.73 -6.70
CA HIS A 76 3.75 4.23 -5.33
C HIS A 76 4.35 3.17 -4.42
N PRO A 77 5.65 2.85 -4.57
CA PRO A 77 6.29 1.83 -3.72
C PRO A 77 6.30 2.29 -2.26
N PRO A 78 5.94 1.41 -1.32
CA PRO A 78 6.07 1.72 0.10
C PRO A 78 7.55 1.92 0.48
N PRO A 79 7.83 2.67 1.55
CA PRO A 79 9.20 2.89 2.02
C PRO A 79 9.92 1.58 2.25
N GLN A 80 11.14 1.45 1.76
CA GLN A 80 11.94 0.24 1.85
C GLN A 80 13.02 0.37 2.92
N ARG A 81 13.46 -0.75 3.49
CA ARG A 81 14.49 -0.81 4.54
C ARG A 81 15.75 0.00 4.22
N VAL A 82 16.14 0.10 2.96
CA VAL A 82 17.30 0.89 2.53
C VAL A 82 17.25 2.35 2.99
N ALA A 83 16.06 2.89 3.24
CA ALA A 83 15.89 4.28 3.68
C ALA A 83 16.37 4.54 5.12
N TRP A 84 16.55 3.48 5.95
CA TRP A 84 16.95 3.61 7.37
C TRP A 84 18.00 2.59 7.81
N ALA A 85 18.42 1.66 6.93
CA ALA A 85 19.28 0.52 7.29
C ALA A 85 20.64 0.95 7.84
N ASP A 86 21.23 2.03 7.31
CA ASP A 86 22.56 2.50 7.66
C ASP A 86 22.59 3.43 8.89
N ILE A 87 21.41 3.71 9.48
CA ILE A 87 21.31 4.53 10.70
C ILE A 87 21.57 3.62 11.90
N GLU A 88 22.66 3.84 12.61
CA GLU A 88 23.08 2.98 13.74
C GLU A 88 22.26 3.22 15.00
N HIS A 89 21.91 4.49 15.30
CA HIS A 89 21.19 4.83 16.52
C HIS A 89 19.73 4.39 16.43
N PRO A 90 19.22 3.52 17.34
CA PRO A 90 17.90 2.92 17.24
C PRO A 90 16.75 3.93 17.15
N SER A 91 16.83 4.99 17.96
CA SER A 91 15.85 6.07 18.00
C SER A 91 15.80 6.83 16.67
N GLU A 92 16.94 7.24 16.13
CA GLU A 92 17.05 7.93 14.84
C GLU A 92 16.62 7.05 13.68
N ARG A 93 16.96 5.75 13.71
CA ARG A 93 16.53 4.76 12.73
C ARG A 93 15.02 4.61 12.71
N SER A 94 14.39 4.50 13.89
CA SER A 94 12.93 4.41 14.01
C SER A 94 12.26 5.69 13.54
N TYR A 95 12.79 6.85 13.91
CA TYR A 95 12.30 8.15 13.44
C TYR A 95 12.33 8.27 11.91
N ALA A 96 13.45 7.90 11.28
CA ALA A 96 13.60 7.97 9.83
C ALA A 96 12.58 7.07 9.11
N ALA A 97 12.39 5.83 9.60
CA ALA A 97 11.40 4.90 9.07
C ALA A 97 9.97 5.46 9.21
N LEU A 98 9.60 5.92 10.40
CA LEU A 98 8.28 6.50 10.67
C LEU A 98 8.00 7.72 9.77
N LEU A 99 8.97 8.61 9.65
CA LEU A 99 8.82 9.80 8.79
C LEU A 99 8.64 9.40 7.32
N ALA A 100 9.39 8.40 6.83
CA ALA A 100 9.24 7.89 5.47
C ALA A 100 7.83 7.32 5.24
N PHE A 101 7.30 6.51 6.17
CA PHE A 101 5.92 5.99 6.08
C PHE A 101 4.86 7.10 6.14
N TYR A 102 5.03 8.11 6.97
CA TYR A 102 4.06 9.21 7.07
C TYR A 102 4.05 10.09 5.82
N GLN A 103 5.20 10.33 5.20
CA GLN A 103 5.30 10.99 3.90
C GLN A 103 4.67 10.15 2.77
N TYR A 104 4.88 8.85 2.79
CA TYR A 104 4.23 7.91 1.87
C TYR A 104 2.70 7.94 2.02
N TYR A 105 2.18 7.87 3.24
CA TYR A 105 0.74 7.97 3.50
C TYR A 105 0.15 9.33 3.09
N ARG A 106 0.91 10.39 3.23
CA ARG A 106 0.47 11.72 2.76
C ARG A 106 0.30 11.75 1.24
N GLN A 107 1.18 11.10 0.50
CA GLN A 107 1.14 11.05 -0.97
C GLN A 107 0.05 10.10 -1.48
N THR A 108 -0.28 9.07 -0.72
CA THR A 108 -1.17 7.98 -1.11
C THR A 108 -2.47 7.93 -0.29
N GLU A 109 -2.81 9.03 0.39
CA GLU A 109 -3.91 9.08 1.37
C GLU A 109 -5.26 8.68 0.81
N SER A 110 -5.58 9.11 -0.41
CA SER A 110 -6.86 8.81 -1.07
C SER A 110 -7.09 7.31 -1.19
N MET A 111 -6.09 6.58 -1.69
CA MET A 111 -6.16 5.14 -1.86
C MET A 111 -6.26 4.41 -0.50
N TRP A 112 -5.40 4.73 0.45
CA TRP A 112 -5.43 4.09 1.78
C TRP A 112 -6.75 4.33 2.50
N ARG A 113 -7.25 5.56 2.47
CA ARG A 113 -8.54 5.88 3.08
C ARG A 113 -9.69 5.12 2.43
N ALA A 114 -9.70 4.99 1.11
CA ALA A 114 -10.70 4.22 0.40
C ALA A 114 -10.60 2.73 0.72
N ALA A 115 -9.38 2.16 0.74
CA ALA A 115 -9.15 0.75 1.05
C ALA A 115 -9.61 0.40 2.49
N TYR A 116 -9.20 1.19 3.50
CA TYR A 116 -9.64 0.94 4.88
C TYR A 116 -11.14 1.15 5.09
N ARG A 117 -11.77 2.11 4.41
CA ARG A 117 -13.22 2.33 4.47
C ARG A 117 -14.00 1.15 3.92
N ASP A 118 -13.52 0.57 2.82
CA ASP A 118 -14.25 -0.42 2.04
C ASP A 118 -13.86 -1.87 2.38
N LEU A 119 -12.90 -2.07 3.30
CA LEU A 119 -12.31 -3.39 3.62
C LEU A 119 -13.36 -4.44 4.02
N ASP A 120 -14.32 -4.05 4.86
CA ASP A 120 -15.37 -4.96 5.34
C ASP A 120 -16.44 -5.28 4.26
N GLN A 121 -16.49 -4.50 3.19
CA GLN A 121 -17.50 -4.61 2.14
C GLN A 121 -16.98 -5.33 0.89
N VAL A 122 -15.66 -5.34 0.68
CA VAL A 122 -15.01 -5.83 -0.54
C VAL A 122 -14.01 -6.93 -0.20
N ALA A 123 -14.46 -8.19 -0.28
CA ALA A 123 -13.63 -9.35 0.07
C ALA A 123 -12.30 -9.43 -0.70
N ALA A 124 -12.26 -8.92 -1.95
CA ALA A 124 -11.04 -8.91 -2.77
C ALA A 124 -9.93 -7.98 -2.22
N LEU A 125 -10.27 -7.04 -1.31
CA LEU A 125 -9.29 -6.19 -0.61
C LEU A 125 -8.53 -6.94 0.48
N GLN A 126 -9.06 -8.03 1.03
CA GLN A 126 -8.47 -8.69 2.20
C GLN A 126 -7.03 -9.11 1.95
N VAL A 127 -6.78 -9.81 0.86
CA VAL A 127 -5.43 -10.32 0.54
C VAL A 127 -4.38 -9.22 0.36
N PRO A 128 -4.63 -8.15 -0.43
CA PRO A 128 -3.70 -7.02 -0.52
C PRO A 128 -3.44 -6.33 0.83
N MET A 129 -4.49 -6.14 1.63
CA MET A 129 -4.36 -5.48 2.93
C MET A 129 -3.58 -6.35 3.92
N ASP A 130 -3.83 -7.67 3.97
CA ASP A 130 -3.09 -8.59 4.82
C ASP A 130 -1.59 -8.63 4.45
N ARG A 131 -1.25 -8.59 3.16
CA ARG A 131 0.14 -8.50 2.70
C ARG A 131 0.82 -7.21 3.17
N PHE A 132 0.12 -6.08 3.09
CA PHE A 132 0.68 -4.83 3.57
C PHE A 132 0.83 -4.81 5.09
N GLU A 133 -0.15 -5.33 5.83
CA GLU A 133 -0.08 -5.48 7.28
C GLU A 133 1.10 -6.38 7.69
N ALA A 134 1.33 -7.50 6.97
CA ALA A 134 2.50 -8.36 7.19
C ALA A 134 3.84 -7.63 6.92
N TYR A 135 3.88 -6.82 5.88
CA TYR A 135 5.06 -5.98 5.61
C TYR A 135 5.34 -4.99 6.74
N LEU A 136 4.30 -4.37 7.33
CA LEU A 136 4.49 -3.51 8.50
C LEU A 136 4.99 -4.28 9.73
N ASP A 137 4.60 -5.55 9.88
CA ASP A 137 5.13 -6.42 10.94
C ASP A 137 6.63 -6.70 10.75
N GLU A 138 7.08 -6.98 9.51
CA GLU A 138 8.49 -7.16 9.18
C GLU A 138 9.31 -5.89 9.45
N VAL A 139 8.78 -4.71 9.10
CA VAL A 139 9.43 -3.43 9.39
C VAL A 139 9.52 -3.18 10.90
N ALA A 140 8.46 -3.46 11.66
CA ALA A 140 8.46 -3.33 13.11
C ALA A 140 9.48 -4.26 13.78
N ASP A 141 9.63 -5.49 13.27
CA ASP A 141 10.64 -6.43 13.74
C ASP A 141 12.06 -5.94 13.44
N ASP A 142 12.33 -5.47 12.22
CA ASP A 142 13.65 -4.92 11.84
C ASP A 142 14.04 -3.71 12.71
N LEU A 143 13.12 -2.78 12.93
CA LEU A 143 13.35 -1.62 13.77
C LEU A 143 13.55 -2.03 15.24
N GLY A 144 12.72 -2.94 15.74
CA GLY A 144 12.78 -3.41 17.13
C GLY A 144 14.08 -4.15 17.49
N LEU A 145 14.72 -4.82 16.52
CA LEU A 145 16.00 -5.51 16.72
C LEU A 145 17.16 -4.55 17.02
N ALA A 146 17.08 -3.29 16.57
CA ALA A 146 18.10 -2.29 16.82
C ALA A 146 18.12 -1.81 18.28
N TRP A 147 17.00 -1.93 19.01
CA TRP A 147 16.87 -1.48 20.40
C TRP A 147 17.43 -2.54 21.36
N ARG A 148 18.35 -2.12 22.24
CA ARG A 148 18.93 -2.96 23.28
C ARG A 148 18.06 -2.90 24.54
N THR A 149 17.07 -3.79 24.66
CA THR A 149 16.10 -3.76 25.75
C THR A 149 15.80 -5.15 26.30
N THR A 150 15.10 -5.22 27.43
CA THR A 150 14.65 -6.47 28.07
C THR A 150 13.62 -7.21 27.19
N GLN A 151 13.41 -8.50 27.45
CA GLN A 151 12.41 -9.28 26.72
C GLN A 151 11.00 -8.71 26.87
N ALA A 152 10.65 -8.23 28.08
CA ALA A 152 9.33 -7.64 28.35
C ALA A 152 9.14 -6.33 27.56
N ALA A 153 10.11 -5.41 27.63
CA ALA A 153 10.08 -4.15 26.90
C ALA A 153 10.12 -4.35 25.37
N ARG A 154 10.86 -5.38 24.88
CA ARG A 154 10.89 -5.73 23.44
C ARG A 154 9.51 -6.05 22.87
N ARG A 155 8.66 -6.76 23.63
CA ARG A 155 7.29 -7.05 23.21
C ARG A 155 6.47 -5.76 23.11
N LEU A 156 6.56 -4.88 24.09
CA LEU A 156 5.84 -3.61 24.08
C LEU A 156 6.34 -2.69 22.97
N LEU A 157 7.65 -2.61 22.76
CA LEU A 157 8.28 -1.85 21.70
C LEU A 157 7.80 -2.32 20.31
N LYS A 158 7.77 -3.63 20.06
CA LYS A 158 7.24 -4.18 18.79
C LYS A 158 5.78 -3.78 18.58
N LEU A 159 4.92 -3.91 19.59
CA LEU A 159 3.52 -3.52 19.51
C LEU A 159 3.35 -2.02 19.25
N THR A 160 4.18 -1.19 19.90
CA THR A 160 4.16 0.27 19.69
C THR A 160 4.63 0.63 18.28
N LEU A 161 5.74 0.05 17.81
CA LEU A 161 6.23 0.23 16.43
C LEU A 161 5.17 -0.18 15.40
N ARG A 162 4.57 -1.35 15.61
CA ARG A 162 3.53 -1.86 14.72
C ARG A 162 2.30 -0.96 14.67
N HIS A 163 1.88 -0.44 15.83
CA HIS A 163 0.80 0.56 15.89
C HIS A 163 1.21 1.87 15.22
N ALA A 164 2.41 2.34 15.49
CA ALA A 164 2.96 3.59 14.94
C ALA A 164 3.05 3.59 13.40
N LEU A 165 3.44 2.46 12.81
CA LEU A 165 3.56 2.30 11.36
C LEU A 165 2.23 2.27 10.60
N ARG A 166 1.09 2.14 11.28
CA ARG A 166 -0.23 2.03 10.62
C ARG A 166 -0.68 3.35 10.00
N PHE A 167 -1.32 3.24 8.84
CA PHE A 167 -2.00 4.37 8.20
C PHE A 167 -3.02 5.04 9.13
N THR A 168 -3.78 4.25 9.88
CA THR A 168 -4.82 4.77 10.79
C THR A 168 -4.25 5.60 11.93
N THR A 169 -3.07 5.27 12.45
CA THR A 169 -2.37 6.06 13.45
C THR A 169 -1.94 7.41 12.89
N TRP A 170 -1.25 7.40 11.73
CA TRP A 170 -0.90 8.62 11.03
C TRP A 170 -2.13 9.47 10.71
N GLN A 171 -3.19 8.87 10.17
CA GLN A 171 -4.42 9.58 9.81
C GLN A 171 -5.06 10.25 11.01
N SER A 172 -5.13 9.57 12.15
CA SER A 172 -5.68 10.13 13.41
C SER A 172 -4.91 11.37 13.86
N LEU A 173 -3.59 11.31 13.89
CA LEU A 173 -2.72 12.40 14.31
C LEU A 173 -2.70 13.56 13.30
N LYS A 174 -2.71 13.24 12.00
CA LYS A 174 -2.88 14.24 10.93
C LYS A 174 -4.21 14.98 11.06
N ASN A 175 -5.30 14.28 11.39
CA ASN A 175 -6.61 14.90 11.59
C ASN A 175 -6.61 15.86 12.80
N ALA A 176 -5.74 15.61 13.79
CA ALA A 176 -5.43 16.54 14.88
C ALA A 176 -4.53 17.73 14.45
N LYS A 177 -4.30 17.91 13.12
CA LYS A 177 -3.54 19.00 12.50
C LYS A 177 -2.02 18.94 12.71
N LEU A 178 -1.48 17.81 13.10
CA LEU A 178 -0.04 17.60 13.15
C LEU A 178 0.56 17.41 11.74
N LYS A 179 1.78 17.92 11.55
CA LYS A 179 2.60 17.68 10.36
C LYS A 179 3.35 16.36 10.51
N ASP A 180 3.76 15.73 9.42
CA ASP A 180 4.44 14.41 9.44
C ASP A 180 5.64 14.36 10.38
N ARG A 181 6.47 15.40 10.43
CA ARG A 181 7.60 15.51 11.37
C ARG A 181 7.12 15.54 12.83
N GLN A 182 6.09 16.32 13.13
CA GLN A 182 5.53 16.41 14.48
C GLN A 182 4.90 15.08 14.91
N ILE A 183 4.27 14.36 13.97
CA ILE A 183 3.75 13.01 14.22
C ILE A 183 4.91 12.05 14.51
N ALA A 184 5.99 12.09 13.72
CA ALA A 184 7.14 11.23 13.91
C ALA A 184 7.85 11.53 15.26
N GLU A 185 8.01 12.79 15.63
CA GLU A 185 8.58 13.23 16.93
C GLU A 185 7.71 12.75 18.11
N LEU A 186 6.40 12.93 18.03
CA LEU A 186 5.47 12.47 19.06
C LEU A 186 5.53 10.95 19.23
N VAL A 187 5.47 10.21 18.14
CA VAL A 187 5.50 8.74 18.16
C VAL A 187 6.86 8.22 18.62
N GLN A 188 7.94 8.92 18.26
CA GLN A 188 9.27 8.64 18.77
C GLN A 188 9.33 8.68 20.31
N SER A 189 8.70 9.67 20.93
CA SER A 189 8.63 9.76 22.40
C SER A 189 7.88 8.58 23.04
N TRP A 190 6.93 7.96 22.32
CA TRP A 190 6.26 6.75 22.82
C TRP A 190 7.23 5.55 22.84
N LEU A 191 8.09 5.42 21.83
CA LEU A 191 9.09 4.34 21.75
C LEU A 191 10.12 4.48 22.87
N GLU A 192 10.63 5.69 23.11
CA GLU A 192 11.59 5.99 24.18
C GLU A 192 10.99 5.74 25.56
N GLY A 193 9.71 6.04 25.74
CA GLY A 193 8.98 5.74 26.98
C GLY A 193 8.78 4.25 27.27
N VAL A 194 8.90 3.39 26.27
CA VAL A 194 8.85 1.92 26.46
C VAL A 194 10.20 1.35 26.91
N GLU A 195 11.31 2.01 26.55
CA GLU A 195 12.65 1.60 26.94
C GLU A 195 12.99 1.95 28.40
N SER A 196 12.37 2.99 28.93
CA SER A 196 12.57 3.52 30.28
C SER A 196 11.96 2.64 31.36
#